data_0ed28c0e954ac62a18994246659c2523
#
_entry.id   0ed28c0e954ac62a18994246659c2523
#
_cell.length_a   1.000
_cell.length_b   1.000
_cell.length_c   1.000
_cell.angle_alpha   90.00
_cell.angle_beta   90.00
_cell.angle_gamma   90.00
#
_symmetry.space_group_name_H-M   'P 1'
#
loop_
_entity.id
_entity.type
_entity.pdbx_description
1 polymer ?
#
loop_
_entity_poly.entity_id
_entity_poly.type
_entity_poly.pdbx_seq_one_letter_code
_entity_poly.pdbx_strand_id
1 'polypeptide(L)'
;MLYNSTQNAKEVVSAAQAIAQGISKDGGLFVPQEFPKYDENTFKALLKTDYKGRAKKVFSDFLSDFTEEEISDCVEKAYTAQKFGGENPAPISYCNLDGTTLNILELWHGPTCAFKDMALQILPHLLTKSLKKKYDGKTAVILVATSGDTGKAALEGFKDVDHTKIVVFYPVDGVSPMQKHQMNTQEGENVRVCAIKGNFDDAQTGVKKIFTTPSVAEKLAENNMLFSSANSINWGRLLPQIVYYISAYCDLVNDGKIELGDKINVVVPTGNFGNILASYYASLMGLPINKFVCASNSNNVLTDFIKTGVYDKNRNFYTTISPSMDILVSSNLERLLYKLSGDNDEVTRGWMNALKSEGKYEVSDDVKAVINEKFYGGFCDDKNTEATIHEMFEQDKYLCDTHTAVAINVYKQYVEETGDKTPSVIASTASPYKFSKAVLEAVEPNATLPETEFDMVDELHKVSGAEVPAPLANLKNKTARFSDVTEVNDMENYVLGALGID
;
A
#
# COMPACT_ATOMS: atom_id res chain seq x y z
N MET A 1 6.29 22.48 7.44
CA MET A 1 5.65 21.88 6.25
C MET A 1 4.14 22.01 6.36
N LEU A 2 3.50 22.59 5.35
CA LEU A 2 2.03 22.69 5.25
C LEU A 2 1.53 21.82 4.11
N TYR A 3 0.25 21.49 4.14
CA TYR A 3 -0.41 20.58 3.21
C TYR A 3 -1.66 21.22 2.63
N ASN A 4 -1.88 21.02 1.33
CA ASN A 4 -3.09 21.47 0.64
C ASN A 4 -3.97 20.27 0.28
N SER A 5 -5.27 20.53 0.07
CA SER A 5 -6.12 19.60 -0.66
C SER A 5 -5.85 19.66 -2.17
N THR A 6 -5.82 18.52 -2.82
CA THR A 6 -5.70 18.40 -4.30
C THR A 6 -6.90 19.03 -5.05
N GLN A 7 -8.03 19.25 -4.38
CA GLN A 7 -9.24 19.82 -4.97
C GLN A 7 -9.62 21.20 -4.40
N ASN A 8 -8.85 21.70 -3.42
CA ASN A 8 -9.04 23.04 -2.85
C ASN A 8 -7.72 23.53 -2.22
N ALA A 9 -6.92 24.24 -2.99
CA ALA A 9 -5.62 24.76 -2.54
C ALA A 9 -5.73 25.77 -1.36
N LYS A 10 -6.92 26.28 -1.08
CA LYS A 10 -7.17 27.18 0.06
C LYS A 10 -7.32 26.43 1.38
N GLU A 11 -7.60 25.13 1.35
CA GLU A 11 -7.59 24.30 2.55
C GLU A 11 -6.16 23.90 2.89
N VAL A 12 -5.57 24.64 3.83
CA VAL A 12 -4.19 24.49 4.27
C VAL A 12 -4.17 23.94 5.69
N VAL A 13 -3.51 22.81 5.88
CA VAL A 13 -3.42 22.12 7.18
C VAL A 13 -1.97 21.77 7.54
N SER A 14 -1.74 21.50 8.84
CA SER A 14 -0.47 20.94 9.30
C SER A 14 -0.37 19.43 9.03
N ALA A 15 0.82 18.85 9.15
CA ALA A 15 1.03 17.41 8.97
C ALA A 15 0.16 16.58 9.93
N ALA A 16 0.13 16.94 11.22
CA ALA A 16 -0.69 16.25 12.20
C ALA A 16 -2.18 16.32 11.85
N GLN A 17 -2.66 17.44 11.32
CA GLN A 17 -4.05 17.56 10.91
C GLN A 17 -4.36 16.74 9.65
N ALA A 18 -3.48 16.72 8.66
CA ALA A 18 -3.63 15.88 7.46
C ALA A 18 -3.70 14.39 7.81
N ILE A 19 -2.86 13.92 8.74
CA ILE A 19 -2.87 12.53 9.21
C ILE A 19 -4.16 12.23 10.00
N ALA A 20 -4.56 13.12 10.92
CA ALA A 20 -5.74 12.89 11.76
C ALA A 20 -7.04 12.86 10.94
N GLN A 21 -7.19 13.74 9.96
CA GLN A 21 -8.36 13.78 9.07
C GLN A 21 -8.33 12.65 8.03
N GLY A 22 -7.16 12.31 7.49
CA GLY A 22 -6.97 11.30 6.45
C GLY A 22 -7.41 11.73 5.06
N ILE A 23 -8.46 12.53 4.94
CA ILE A 23 -9.01 13.10 3.70
C ILE A 23 -9.47 14.54 3.95
N SER A 24 -9.41 15.40 2.96
CA SER A 24 -9.92 16.76 3.04
C SER A 24 -11.45 16.79 3.07
N LYS A 25 -12.02 17.86 3.61
CA LYS A 25 -13.48 18.06 3.73
C LYS A 25 -14.18 18.15 2.37
N ASP A 26 -13.46 18.60 1.34
CA ASP A 26 -13.96 18.69 -0.03
C ASP A 26 -13.85 17.34 -0.78
N GLY A 27 -13.26 16.33 -0.16
CA GLY A 27 -13.01 15.00 -0.74
C GLY A 27 -11.68 14.88 -1.47
N GLY A 28 -10.89 15.94 -1.58
CA GLY A 28 -9.54 15.94 -2.11
C GLY A 28 -8.53 15.30 -1.15
N LEU A 29 -7.35 15.04 -1.66
CA LEU A 29 -6.28 14.36 -0.93
C LEU A 29 -5.23 15.38 -0.46
N PHE A 30 -4.70 15.20 0.76
CA PHE A 30 -3.65 16.08 1.26
C PHE A 30 -2.31 15.80 0.58
N VAL A 31 -1.65 16.86 0.12
CA VAL A 31 -0.31 16.86 -0.48
C VAL A 31 0.55 17.94 0.19
N PRO A 32 1.87 17.71 0.38
CA PRO A 32 2.76 18.74 0.90
C PRO A 32 2.90 19.87 -0.12
N GLN A 33 2.94 21.12 0.36
CA GLN A 33 3.15 22.30 -0.48
C GLN A 33 4.53 22.29 -1.13
N GLU A 34 5.52 21.75 -0.43
CA GLU A 34 6.92 21.69 -0.86
C GLU A 34 7.48 20.29 -0.62
N PHE A 35 8.51 19.92 -1.37
CA PHE A 35 9.26 18.70 -1.17
C PHE A 35 10.67 19.04 -0.69
N PRO A 36 11.15 18.40 0.40
CA PRO A 36 12.54 18.51 0.84
C PRO A 36 13.48 18.19 -0.32
N LYS A 37 14.62 18.86 -0.39
CA LYS A 37 15.63 18.61 -1.43
C LYS A 37 16.85 17.95 -0.83
N TYR A 38 17.16 16.76 -1.32
CA TYR A 38 18.32 15.97 -0.91
C TYR A 38 19.41 16.12 -1.97
N ASP A 39 20.51 16.70 -1.56
CA ASP A 39 21.73 16.80 -2.35
C ASP A 39 22.64 15.57 -2.09
N GLU A 40 23.75 15.53 -2.77
CA GLU A 40 24.74 14.47 -2.65
C GLU A 40 25.26 14.30 -1.19
N ASN A 41 25.42 15.41 -0.45
CA ASN A 41 25.85 15.35 0.95
C ASN A 41 24.79 14.72 1.85
N THR A 42 23.52 15.01 1.60
CA THR A 42 22.39 14.38 2.29
C THR A 42 22.39 12.86 2.04
N PHE A 43 22.55 12.43 0.79
CA PHE A 43 22.66 11.00 0.48
C PHE A 43 23.88 10.35 1.13
N LYS A 44 25.08 11.01 1.10
CA LYS A 44 26.28 10.54 1.80
C LYS A 44 26.07 10.35 3.31
N ALA A 45 25.22 11.18 3.92
CA ALA A 45 24.83 11.01 5.32
C ALA A 45 23.89 9.80 5.49
N LEU A 46 22.88 9.65 4.61
CA LEU A 46 21.93 8.54 4.66
C LEU A 46 22.57 7.17 4.40
N LEU A 47 23.62 7.08 3.57
CA LEU A 47 24.38 5.86 3.34
C LEU A 47 24.99 5.29 4.65
N LYS A 48 25.25 6.14 5.64
CA LYS A 48 25.85 5.76 6.94
C LYS A 48 24.81 5.37 7.99
N THR A 49 23.53 5.44 7.67
CA THR A 49 22.42 5.13 8.59
C THR A 49 21.71 3.86 8.17
N ASP A 50 21.04 3.23 9.14
CA ASP A 50 20.13 2.13 8.92
C ASP A 50 18.76 2.62 8.42
N TYR A 51 17.83 1.69 8.22
CA TYR A 51 16.45 2.00 7.80
C TYR A 51 15.75 2.98 8.75
N LYS A 52 15.90 2.80 10.07
CA LYS A 52 15.27 3.67 11.07
C LYS A 52 15.85 5.09 11.03
N GLY A 53 17.16 5.23 10.86
CA GLY A 53 17.80 6.54 10.69
C GLY A 53 17.30 7.28 9.44
N ARG A 54 17.18 6.56 8.32
CA ARG A 54 16.59 7.09 7.07
C ARG A 54 15.13 7.50 7.27
N ALA A 55 14.34 6.66 7.96
CA ALA A 55 12.95 6.97 8.29
C ALA A 55 12.81 8.23 9.15
N LYS A 56 13.60 8.35 10.23
CA LYS A 56 13.61 9.53 11.09
C LYS A 56 13.91 10.81 10.30
N LYS A 57 14.91 10.77 9.40
CA LYS A 57 15.25 11.92 8.54
C LYS A 57 14.08 12.30 7.64
N VAL A 58 13.51 11.35 6.90
CA VAL A 58 12.37 11.61 6.00
C VAL A 58 11.17 12.14 6.77
N PHE A 59 10.82 11.53 7.90
CA PHE A 59 9.69 11.98 8.69
C PHE A 59 9.89 13.38 9.29
N SER A 60 11.08 13.69 9.77
CA SER A 60 11.39 15.04 10.31
C SER A 60 11.22 16.13 9.26
N ASP A 61 11.55 15.85 8.00
CA ASP A 61 11.42 16.82 6.92
C ASP A 61 9.95 17.10 6.54
N PHE A 62 9.07 16.09 6.64
CA PHE A 62 7.65 16.24 6.30
C PHE A 62 6.74 16.58 7.51
N LEU A 63 7.09 16.09 8.69
CA LEU A 63 6.27 16.23 9.90
C LEU A 63 6.77 17.38 10.81
N SER A 64 6.83 18.60 10.26
CA SER A 64 7.43 19.76 10.94
C SER A 64 6.73 20.20 12.24
N ASP A 65 5.53 19.70 12.52
CA ASP A 65 4.80 19.92 13.77
C ASP A 65 4.95 18.77 14.78
N PHE A 66 5.82 17.78 14.48
CA PHE A 66 6.26 16.74 15.41
C PHE A 66 7.64 17.06 15.95
N THR A 67 7.93 16.65 17.19
CA THR A 67 9.29 16.74 17.74
C THR A 67 10.13 15.54 17.29
N GLU A 68 11.45 15.68 17.41
CA GLU A 68 12.37 14.56 17.08
C GLU A 68 12.11 13.35 17.97
N GLU A 69 11.76 13.55 19.24
CA GLU A 69 11.42 12.48 20.17
C GLU A 69 10.12 11.78 19.77
N GLU A 70 9.11 12.52 19.32
CA GLU A 70 7.85 11.95 18.85
C GLU A 70 8.05 11.10 17.61
N ILE A 71 8.85 11.57 16.66
CA ILE A 71 9.21 10.84 15.45
C ILE A 71 10.01 9.59 15.79
N SER A 72 11.02 9.74 16.66
CA SER A 72 11.84 8.61 17.10
C SER A 72 11.01 7.54 17.80
N ASP A 73 10.10 7.93 18.72
CA ASP A 73 9.17 7.01 19.39
C ASP A 73 8.31 6.24 18.40
N CYS A 74 7.75 6.91 17.38
CA CYS A 74 6.94 6.25 16.34
C CYS A 74 7.76 5.25 15.52
N VAL A 75 8.96 5.63 15.09
CA VAL A 75 9.85 4.78 14.27
C VAL A 75 10.31 3.54 15.03
N GLU A 76 10.75 3.73 16.31
CA GLU A 76 11.23 2.61 17.12
C GLU A 76 10.12 1.61 17.47
N LYS A 77 8.87 2.05 17.64
CA LYS A 77 7.72 1.16 17.86
C LYS A 77 7.25 0.45 16.60
N ALA A 78 7.40 1.10 15.45
CA ALA A 78 6.92 0.57 14.18
C ALA A 78 7.88 -0.47 13.59
N TYR A 79 9.17 -0.13 13.46
CA TYR A 79 10.14 -0.92 12.70
C TYR A 79 11.08 -1.68 13.63
N THR A 80 10.57 -2.73 14.27
CA THR A 80 11.36 -3.59 15.16
C THR A 80 11.78 -4.86 14.45
N ALA A 81 12.96 -5.39 14.78
CA ALA A 81 13.44 -6.68 14.29
C ALA A 81 12.44 -7.82 14.59
N GLN A 82 11.73 -7.75 15.72
CA GLN A 82 10.71 -8.73 16.08
C GLN A 82 9.53 -8.73 15.10
N LYS A 83 9.10 -7.54 14.62
CA LYS A 83 7.98 -7.41 13.67
C LYS A 83 8.38 -7.77 12.25
N PHE A 84 9.60 -7.43 11.85
CA PHE A 84 10.06 -7.54 10.46
C PHE A 84 11.07 -8.66 10.22
N GLY A 85 11.34 -9.50 11.21
CA GLY A 85 12.25 -10.64 11.07
C GLY A 85 13.74 -10.27 10.94
N GLY A 86 14.08 -8.98 11.04
CA GLY A 86 15.45 -8.46 10.91
C GLY A 86 15.53 -6.96 11.14
N GLU A 87 16.74 -6.43 11.18
CA GLU A 87 17.00 -4.99 11.39
C GLU A 87 16.64 -4.14 10.16
N ASN A 88 16.68 -4.72 8.94
CA ASN A 88 16.23 -4.06 7.72
C ASN A 88 14.82 -4.53 7.37
N PRO A 89 13.77 -3.69 7.53
CA PRO A 89 12.39 -4.04 7.19
C PRO A 89 12.12 -4.23 5.70
N ALA A 90 13.00 -3.74 4.83
CA ALA A 90 12.85 -3.74 3.38
C ALA A 90 14.17 -4.17 2.69
N PRO A 91 14.60 -5.43 2.85
CA PRO A 91 15.83 -5.92 2.23
C PRO A 91 15.70 -6.05 0.72
N ILE A 92 16.83 -6.11 0.02
CA ILE A 92 16.91 -6.35 -1.41
C ILE A 92 17.44 -7.76 -1.66
N SER A 93 16.69 -8.55 -2.43
CA SER A 93 17.14 -9.81 -3.01
C SER A 93 17.68 -9.57 -4.42
N TYR A 94 18.85 -10.11 -4.71
CA TYR A 94 19.51 -9.99 -6.01
C TYR A 94 19.29 -11.28 -6.79
N CYS A 95 18.48 -11.21 -7.84
CA CYS A 95 18.10 -12.33 -8.67
C CYS A 95 18.61 -12.16 -10.10
N ASN A 96 18.61 -13.23 -10.88
CA ASN A 96 18.95 -13.20 -12.29
C ASN A 96 17.86 -13.90 -13.12
N LEU A 97 17.36 -13.22 -14.13
CA LEU A 97 16.40 -13.77 -15.07
C LEU A 97 16.87 -13.47 -16.50
N ASP A 98 17.07 -14.51 -17.31
CA ASP A 98 17.54 -14.39 -18.70
C ASP A 98 18.81 -13.53 -18.86
N GLY A 99 19.72 -13.62 -17.88
CA GLY A 99 20.96 -12.81 -17.82
C GLY A 99 20.78 -11.36 -17.39
N THR A 100 19.57 -10.95 -17.01
CA THR A 100 19.29 -9.63 -16.44
C THR A 100 19.27 -9.69 -14.93
N THR A 101 20.06 -8.84 -14.27
CA THR A 101 20.03 -8.70 -12.81
C THR A 101 18.77 -7.96 -12.38
N LEU A 102 18.01 -8.56 -11.48
CA LEU A 102 16.82 -7.99 -10.85
C LEU A 102 17.14 -7.65 -9.40
N ASN A 103 16.92 -6.40 -8.99
CA ASN A 103 17.04 -5.98 -7.60
C ASN A 103 15.62 -5.93 -7.01
N ILE A 104 15.25 -6.97 -6.28
CA ILE A 104 13.90 -7.17 -5.77
C ILE A 104 13.82 -6.62 -4.34
N LEU A 105 13.10 -5.51 -4.18
CA LEU A 105 12.85 -4.87 -2.90
C LEU A 105 11.71 -5.57 -2.17
N GLU A 106 12.04 -6.37 -1.17
CA GLU A 106 11.08 -7.18 -0.42
C GLU A 106 10.42 -6.37 0.68
N LEU A 107 9.16 -6.02 0.49
CA LEU A 107 8.37 -5.17 1.40
C LEU A 107 7.42 -5.96 2.31
N TRP A 108 7.54 -7.29 2.34
CA TRP A 108 6.57 -8.20 2.95
C TRP A 108 7.08 -8.92 4.20
N HIS A 109 8.19 -8.52 4.76
CA HIS A 109 8.73 -9.12 5.99
C HIS A 109 7.98 -8.72 7.27
N GLY A 110 7.00 -7.82 7.16
CA GLY A 110 6.18 -7.38 8.28
C GLY A 110 5.19 -8.43 8.79
N PRO A 111 4.48 -8.13 9.88
CA PRO A 111 3.66 -9.11 10.62
C PRO A 111 2.45 -9.65 9.84
N THR A 112 2.07 -9.04 8.71
CA THR A 112 0.99 -9.55 7.86
C THR A 112 1.47 -10.04 6.50
N CYS A 113 2.78 -10.05 6.29
CA CYS A 113 3.45 -10.52 5.09
C CYS A 113 3.00 -9.81 3.81
N ALA A 114 2.79 -8.49 3.90
CA ALA A 114 2.47 -7.60 2.77
C ALA A 114 3.08 -6.20 2.99
N PHE A 115 3.40 -5.49 1.88
CA PHE A 115 3.99 -4.14 1.91
C PHE A 115 3.19 -3.12 2.72
N LYS A 116 1.91 -3.39 2.92
CA LYS A 116 1.00 -2.52 3.69
C LYS A 116 1.48 -2.34 5.13
N ASP A 117 2.22 -3.30 5.67
CA ASP A 117 2.84 -3.22 7.00
C ASP A 117 3.82 -2.06 7.11
N MET A 118 4.57 -1.74 6.04
CA MET A 118 5.54 -0.64 6.03
C MET A 118 4.92 0.70 6.43
N ALA A 119 3.64 0.88 6.15
CA ALA A 119 2.91 2.10 6.53
C ALA A 119 1.95 1.86 7.71
N LEU A 120 1.30 0.69 7.80
CA LEU A 120 0.29 0.44 8.84
C LEU A 120 0.89 0.11 10.20
N GLN A 121 2.18 -0.24 10.29
CA GLN A 121 2.84 -0.39 11.59
C GLN A 121 3.21 0.97 12.22
N ILE A 122 3.37 2.04 11.44
CA ILE A 122 3.70 3.37 11.96
C ILE A 122 2.51 4.32 12.02
N LEU A 123 1.54 4.23 11.10
CA LEU A 123 0.38 5.13 11.04
C LEU A 123 -0.35 5.27 12.39
N PRO A 124 -0.65 4.20 13.16
CA PRO A 124 -1.36 4.35 14.42
C PRO A 124 -0.61 5.22 15.43
N HIS A 125 0.70 5.13 15.48
CA HIS A 125 1.54 5.94 16.37
C HIS A 125 1.57 7.41 15.93
N LEU A 126 1.69 7.67 14.63
CA LEU A 126 1.58 9.03 14.07
C LEU A 126 0.18 9.61 14.31
N LEU A 127 -0.86 8.80 14.14
CA LEU A 127 -2.24 9.20 14.37
C LEU A 127 -2.49 9.59 15.84
N THR A 128 -2.02 8.79 16.78
CA THR A 128 -2.15 9.08 18.22
C THR A 128 -1.48 10.41 18.59
N LYS A 129 -0.26 10.66 18.10
CA LYS A 129 0.43 11.94 18.30
C LYS A 129 -0.35 13.11 17.66
N SER A 130 -0.90 12.89 16.45
CA SER A 130 -1.72 13.87 15.74
C SER A 130 -3.00 14.23 16.50
N LEU A 131 -3.69 13.24 17.06
CA LEU A 131 -4.90 13.43 17.86
C LEU A 131 -4.59 14.23 19.13
N LYS A 132 -3.50 13.92 19.80
CA LYS A 132 -3.07 14.69 20.98
C LYS A 132 -2.81 16.16 20.65
N LYS A 133 -2.25 16.46 19.47
CA LYS A 133 -1.93 17.82 19.02
C LYS A 133 -3.16 18.61 18.57
N LYS A 134 -4.16 17.96 17.98
CA LYS A 134 -5.26 18.64 17.26
C LYS A 134 -6.64 18.43 17.85
N TYR A 135 -6.83 17.38 18.64
CA TYR A 135 -8.15 16.95 19.09
C TYR A 135 -8.18 16.55 20.58
N ASP A 136 -7.31 17.13 21.40
CA ASP A 136 -7.26 16.91 22.86
C ASP A 136 -7.18 15.42 23.26
N GLY A 137 -6.54 14.61 22.43
CA GLY A 137 -6.38 13.17 22.70
C GLY A 137 -7.66 12.35 22.56
N LYS A 138 -8.63 12.79 21.77
CA LYS A 138 -9.82 11.98 21.44
C LYS A 138 -9.42 10.62 20.87
N THR A 139 -10.30 9.64 21.04
CA THR A 139 -10.11 8.30 20.46
C THR A 139 -10.52 8.28 18.99
N ALA A 140 -9.62 7.83 18.12
CA ALA A 140 -9.94 7.61 16.72
C ALA A 140 -10.69 6.29 16.53
N VAL A 141 -11.81 6.34 15.81
CA VAL A 141 -12.54 5.17 15.31
C VAL A 141 -12.21 4.97 13.85
N ILE A 142 -11.61 3.83 13.55
CA ILE A 142 -11.21 3.43 12.21
C ILE A 142 -12.19 2.39 11.69
N LEU A 143 -12.85 2.69 10.57
CA LEU A 143 -13.69 1.73 9.87
C LEU A 143 -13.00 1.31 8.57
N VAL A 144 -12.92 0.01 8.33
CA VAL A 144 -12.30 -0.55 7.14
C VAL A 144 -13.24 -1.55 6.49
N ALA A 145 -13.52 -1.37 5.20
CA ALA A 145 -14.04 -2.43 4.34
C ALA A 145 -12.86 -3.05 3.60
N THR A 146 -12.76 -4.36 3.56
CA THR A 146 -11.62 -5.05 2.97
C THR A 146 -12.02 -6.30 2.19
N SER A 147 -11.25 -6.60 1.15
CA SER A 147 -11.24 -7.88 0.45
C SER A 147 -10.10 -8.80 0.93
N GLY A 148 -9.37 -8.42 2.01
CA GLY A 148 -8.30 -9.25 2.59
C GLY A 148 -7.16 -8.46 3.23
N ASP A 149 -6.05 -8.29 2.52
CA ASP A 149 -4.77 -7.80 3.05
C ASP A 149 -4.80 -6.47 3.80
N THR A 150 -5.55 -5.48 3.29
CA THR A 150 -5.61 -4.15 3.92
C THR A 150 -6.26 -4.22 5.31
N GLY A 151 -7.33 -5.01 5.43
CA GLY A 151 -8.02 -5.19 6.71
C GLY A 151 -7.10 -5.86 7.74
N LYS A 152 -6.44 -6.95 7.36
CA LYS A 152 -5.50 -7.65 8.26
C LYS A 152 -4.34 -6.73 8.67
N ALA A 153 -3.74 -6.01 7.73
CA ALA A 153 -2.63 -5.11 8.05
C ALA A 153 -3.06 -3.93 8.95
N ALA A 154 -4.28 -3.42 8.76
CA ALA A 154 -4.84 -2.38 9.64
C ALA A 154 -5.11 -2.93 11.05
N LEU A 155 -5.74 -4.11 11.16
CA LEU A 155 -5.97 -4.76 12.45
C LEU A 155 -4.66 -4.95 13.24
N GLU A 156 -3.63 -5.45 12.58
CA GLU A 156 -2.33 -5.71 13.21
C GLU A 156 -1.63 -4.41 13.63
N GLY A 157 -1.67 -3.38 12.77
CA GLY A 157 -1.05 -2.09 13.07
C GLY A 157 -1.72 -1.35 14.20
N PHE A 158 -3.06 -1.40 14.29
CA PHE A 158 -3.84 -0.72 15.33
C PHE A 158 -4.01 -1.56 16.62
N LYS A 159 -3.60 -2.83 16.62
CA LYS A 159 -3.69 -3.71 17.77
C LYS A 159 -3.12 -3.05 19.03
N ASP A 160 -3.98 -2.87 20.04
CA ASP A 160 -3.65 -2.34 21.38
C ASP A 160 -2.92 -0.98 21.36
N VAL A 161 -3.10 -0.17 20.30
CA VAL A 161 -2.61 1.20 20.27
C VAL A 161 -3.60 2.11 20.99
N ASP A 162 -3.11 2.84 22.01
CA ASP A 162 -3.89 3.74 22.82
C ASP A 162 -4.66 4.78 21.98
N HIS A 163 -5.84 5.16 22.44
CA HIS A 163 -6.70 6.12 21.76
C HIS A 163 -7.10 5.74 20.34
N THR A 164 -7.17 4.43 20.05
CA THR A 164 -7.68 3.94 18.78
C THR A 164 -8.67 2.79 18.98
N LYS A 165 -9.68 2.71 18.13
CA LYS A 165 -10.59 1.58 17.99
C LYS A 165 -10.74 1.28 16.50
N ILE A 166 -10.71 0.01 16.13
CA ILE A 166 -10.83 -0.38 14.72
C ILE A 166 -11.91 -1.45 14.55
N VAL A 167 -12.77 -1.25 13.56
CA VAL A 167 -13.77 -2.21 13.10
C VAL A 167 -13.53 -2.52 11.63
N VAL A 168 -13.32 -3.79 11.32
CA VAL A 168 -13.07 -4.27 9.96
C VAL A 168 -14.27 -5.10 9.50
N PHE A 169 -14.81 -4.73 8.34
CA PHE A 169 -15.85 -5.47 7.64
C PHE A 169 -15.28 -6.17 6.41
N TYR A 170 -15.69 -7.42 6.18
CA TYR A 170 -15.36 -8.17 4.99
C TYR A 170 -16.59 -8.95 4.49
N PRO A 171 -16.74 -9.21 3.19
CA PRO A 171 -17.85 -10.02 2.69
C PRO A 171 -17.70 -11.49 3.14
N VAL A 172 -18.81 -12.13 3.48
CA VAL A 172 -18.84 -13.57 3.85
C VAL A 172 -18.15 -14.42 2.78
N ASP A 173 -18.45 -14.10 1.51
CA ASP A 173 -17.86 -14.71 0.32
C ASP A 173 -16.91 -13.74 -0.39
N GLY A 174 -15.87 -14.25 -1.05
CA GLY A 174 -14.92 -13.45 -1.83
C GLY A 174 -13.64 -13.03 -1.10
N VAL A 175 -13.42 -13.54 0.12
CA VAL A 175 -12.13 -13.44 0.83
C VAL A 175 -11.55 -14.85 0.97
N SER A 176 -10.25 -15.04 0.70
CA SER A 176 -9.65 -16.37 0.80
C SER A 176 -9.75 -16.92 2.23
N PRO A 177 -9.84 -18.25 2.41
CA PRO A 177 -9.85 -18.89 3.74
C PRO A 177 -8.66 -18.45 4.59
N MET A 178 -7.48 -18.31 4.01
CA MET A 178 -6.28 -17.83 4.68
C MET A 178 -6.46 -16.39 5.20
N GLN A 179 -6.89 -15.47 4.36
CA GLN A 179 -7.09 -14.07 4.75
C GLN A 179 -8.22 -13.92 5.78
N LYS A 180 -9.32 -14.67 5.62
CA LYS A 180 -10.42 -14.73 6.57
C LYS A 180 -9.92 -15.21 7.94
N HIS A 181 -9.13 -16.26 7.97
CA HIS A 181 -8.57 -16.79 9.21
C HIS A 181 -7.56 -15.81 9.83
N GLN A 182 -6.73 -15.14 9.04
CA GLN A 182 -5.83 -14.08 9.52
C GLN A 182 -6.59 -12.97 10.25
N MET A 183 -7.75 -12.54 9.74
CA MET A 183 -8.57 -11.51 10.38
C MET A 183 -9.31 -12.04 11.61
N ASN A 184 -9.93 -13.21 11.51
CA ASN A 184 -10.75 -13.78 12.58
C ASN A 184 -9.93 -14.22 13.80
N THR A 185 -8.64 -14.50 13.64
CA THR A 185 -7.71 -14.84 14.72
C THR A 185 -6.96 -13.61 15.28
N GLN A 186 -7.32 -12.38 14.83
CA GLN A 186 -6.67 -11.16 15.30
C GLN A 186 -6.80 -10.96 16.79
N GLU A 187 -5.69 -10.70 17.45
CA GLU A 187 -5.59 -10.33 18.85
C GLU A 187 -5.75 -8.81 19.03
N GLY A 188 -5.98 -8.37 20.27
CA GLY A 188 -6.10 -6.96 20.65
C GLY A 188 -7.48 -6.62 21.23
N GLU A 189 -7.53 -5.74 22.23
CA GLU A 189 -8.78 -5.39 22.92
C GLU A 189 -9.57 -4.30 22.17
N ASN A 190 -8.87 -3.48 21.38
CA ASN A 190 -9.43 -2.35 20.64
C ASN A 190 -9.85 -2.70 19.20
N VAL A 191 -9.79 -3.98 18.81
CA VAL A 191 -10.10 -4.45 17.44
C VAL A 191 -11.42 -5.21 17.41
N ARG A 192 -12.16 -5.08 16.29
CA ARG A 192 -13.36 -5.88 15.99
C ARG A 192 -13.36 -6.27 14.52
N VAL A 193 -13.85 -7.45 14.25
CA VAL A 193 -13.96 -8.00 12.88
C VAL A 193 -15.35 -8.57 12.69
N CYS A 194 -16.03 -8.20 11.62
CA CYS A 194 -17.37 -8.66 11.33
C CYS A 194 -17.51 -8.97 9.82
N ALA A 195 -18.04 -10.13 9.51
CA ALA A 195 -18.45 -10.47 8.17
C ALA A 195 -19.78 -9.81 7.81
N ILE A 196 -19.98 -9.43 6.55
CA ILE A 196 -21.27 -8.95 6.06
C ILE A 196 -21.89 -9.90 5.06
N LYS A 197 -23.21 -10.03 5.08
CA LYS A 197 -23.97 -10.71 4.02
C LYS A 197 -24.15 -9.76 2.83
N GLY A 198 -23.17 -9.74 1.95
CA GLY A 198 -23.08 -8.87 0.79
C GLY A 198 -21.73 -9.05 0.11
N ASN A 199 -21.46 -8.24 -0.90
CA ASN A 199 -20.19 -8.21 -1.60
C ASN A 199 -19.25 -7.09 -1.05
N PHE A 200 -18.08 -6.93 -1.66
CA PHE A 200 -17.13 -5.92 -1.25
C PHE A 200 -17.62 -4.48 -1.44
N ASP A 201 -18.38 -4.22 -2.51
CA ASP A 201 -18.96 -2.89 -2.77
C ASP A 201 -20.03 -2.55 -1.74
N ASP A 202 -20.78 -3.54 -1.27
CA ASP A 202 -21.75 -3.39 -0.18
C ASP A 202 -21.05 -3.01 1.13
N ALA A 203 -19.91 -3.66 1.44
CA ALA A 203 -19.08 -3.34 2.61
C ALA A 203 -18.55 -1.90 2.53
N GLN A 204 -18.01 -1.50 1.38
CA GLN A 204 -17.49 -0.13 1.18
C GLN A 204 -18.60 0.91 1.29
N THR A 205 -19.76 0.64 0.67
CA THR A 205 -20.91 1.54 0.71
C THR A 205 -21.44 1.69 2.12
N GLY A 206 -21.54 0.59 2.88
CA GLY A 206 -21.94 0.59 4.28
C GLY A 206 -21.00 1.40 5.16
N VAL A 207 -19.68 1.17 5.06
CA VAL A 207 -18.67 1.96 5.78
C VAL A 207 -18.75 3.44 5.42
N LYS A 208 -18.86 3.77 4.12
CA LYS A 208 -18.98 5.16 3.67
C LYS A 208 -20.24 5.84 4.21
N LYS A 209 -21.37 5.14 4.21
CA LYS A 209 -22.63 5.63 4.78
C LYS A 209 -22.48 5.97 6.26
N ILE A 210 -21.93 5.07 7.06
CA ILE A 210 -21.69 5.29 8.50
C ILE A 210 -20.80 6.50 8.70
N PHE A 211 -19.72 6.61 7.93
CA PHE A 211 -18.74 7.70 8.02
C PHE A 211 -19.35 9.08 7.71
N THR A 212 -20.37 9.12 6.86
CA THR A 212 -21.02 10.37 6.42
C THR A 212 -22.34 10.65 7.14
N THR A 213 -22.77 9.80 8.08
CA THR A 213 -24.00 9.98 8.84
C THR A 213 -23.78 10.94 10.03
N PRO A 214 -24.41 12.15 10.04
CA PRO A 214 -24.15 13.16 11.08
C PRO A 214 -24.47 12.66 12.49
N SER A 215 -25.57 11.93 12.67
CA SER A 215 -25.97 11.41 13.99
C SER A 215 -24.94 10.43 14.59
N VAL A 216 -24.22 9.66 13.75
CA VAL A 216 -23.14 8.80 14.22
C VAL A 216 -21.94 9.62 14.66
N ALA A 217 -21.58 10.65 13.88
CA ALA A 217 -20.48 11.56 14.24
C ALA A 217 -20.78 12.31 15.55
N GLU A 218 -22.03 12.71 15.79
CA GLU A 218 -22.49 13.34 17.04
C GLU A 218 -22.36 12.39 18.22
N LYS A 219 -22.87 11.14 18.11
CA LYS A 219 -22.71 10.10 19.14
C LYS A 219 -21.25 9.82 19.46
N LEU A 220 -20.37 9.75 18.45
CA LEU A 220 -18.93 9.61 18.68
C LEU A 220 -18.36 10.81 19.47
N ALA A 221 -18.73 12.02 19.08
CA ALA A 221 -18.25 13.23 19.73
C ALA A 221 -18.66 13.31 21.21
N GLU A 222 -19.90 12.90 21.56
CA GLU A 222 -20.41 12.79 22.92
C GLU A 222 -19.61 11.78 23.77
N ASN A 223 -19.02 10.76 23.12
CA ASN A 223 -18.21 9.73 23.77
C ASN A 223 -16.68 9.99 23.63
N ASN A 224 -16.28 11.24 23.38
CA ASN A 224 -14.88 11.65 23.18
C ASN A 224 -14.16 10.88 22.06
N MET A 225 -14.89 10.53 21.01
CA MET A 225 -14.39 9.82 19.84
C MET A 225 -14.55 10.65 18.56
N LEU A 226 -13.85 10.27 17.51
CA LEU A 226 -14.02 10.82 16.17
C LEU A 226 -13.65 9.78 15.11
N PHE A 227 -14.21 9.89 13.92
CA PHE A 227 -13.76 9.08 12.81
C PHE A 227 -12.39 9.52 12.28
N SER A 228 -11.57 8.54 11.92
CA SER A 228 -10.36 8.74 11.15
C SER A 228 -10.21 7.62 10.11
N SER A 229 -9.27 7.75 9.19
CA SER A 229 -9.10 6.82 8.08
C SER A 229 -7.71 6.19 8.07
N ALA A 230 -7.67 4.87 7.94
CA ALA A 230 -6.45 4.11 7.67
C ALA A 230 -6.32 3.71 6.18
N ASN A 231 -7.11 4.30 5.29
CA ASN A 231 -7.07 4.02 3.86
C ASN A 231 -5.78 4.49 3.19
N SER A 232 -5.46 3.96 2.01
CA SER A 232 -4.24 4.30 1.25
C SER A 232 -4.13 5.78 0.89
N ILE A 233 -5.24 6.52 0.94
CA ILE A 233 -5.30 7.98 0.68
C ILE A 233 -4.81 8.84 1.85
N ASN A 234 -4.74 8.29 3.08
CA ASN A 234 -4.19 9.04 4.22
C ASN A 234 -2.71 9.35 3.99
N TRP A 235 -2.31 10.60 4.23
CA TRP A 235 -0.90 11.00 4.12
C TRP A 235 0.04 10.16 4.99
N GLY A 236 -0.40 9.79 6.19
CA GLY A 236 0.34 8.89 7.08
C GLY A 236 0.52 7.47 6.56
N ARG A 237 -0.20 7.10 5.48
CA ARG A 237 0.00 5.85 4.72
C ARG A 237 0.97 6.03 3.56
N LEU A 238 0.98 7.21 2.93
CA LEU A 238 1.83 7.49 1.77
C LEU A 238 3.27 7.83 2.20
N LEU A 239 3.44 8.69 3.18
CA LEU A 239 4.74 9.17 3.64
C LEU A 239 5.73 8.03 4.00
N PRO A 240 5.35 6.99 4.76
CA PRO A 240 6.28 5.90 5.08
C PRO A 240 6.79 5.14 3.85
N GLN A 241 6.07 5.18 2.74
CA GLN A 241 6.46 4.50 1.52
C GLN A 241 7.59 5.22 0.77
N ILE A 242 7.80 6.50 1.01
CA ILE A 242 8.96 7.24 0.48
C ILE A 242 10.25 6.67 1.05
N VAL A 243 10.23 6.27 2.32
CA VAL A 243 11.41 5.81 3.06
C VAL A 243 12.06 4.59 2.40
N TYR A 244 11.28 3.58 2.02
CA TYR A 244 11.87 2.35 1.52
C TYR A 244 12.50 2.51 0.12
N TYR A 245 12.09 3.48 -0.69
CA TYR A 245 12.78 3.77 -1.96
C TYR A 245 14.10 4.49 -1.75
N ILE A 246 14.15 5.45 -0.83
CA ILE A 246 15.41 6.09 -0.41
C ILE A 246 16.33 5.05 0.21
N SER A 247 15.78 4.15 1.03
CA SER A 247 16.54 3.07 1.66
C SER A 247 17.10 2.09 0.63
N ALA A 248 16.27 1.64 -0.32
CA ALA A 248 16.70 0.74 -1.39
C ALA A 248 17.84 1.33 -2.22
N TYR A 249 17.76 2.62 -2.56
CA TYR A 249 18.84 3.30 -3.26
C TYR A 249 20.14 3.31 -2.46
N CYS A 250 20.05 3.65 -1.17
CA CYS A 250 21.21 3.62 -0.27
C CYS A 250 21.82 2.22 -0.14
N ASP A 251 20.97 1.19 -0.07
CA ASP A 251 21.42 -0.19 0.06
C ASP A 251 22.11 -0.66 -1.23
N LEU A 252 21.57 -0.33 -2.42
CA LEU A 252 22.25 -0.60 -3.71
C LEU A 252 23.63 0.03 -3.81
N VAL A 253 23.78 1.28 -3.34
CA VAL A 253 25.09 1.95 -3.31
C VAL A 253 26.05 1.27 -2.31
N ASN A 254 25.56 0.95 -1.11
CA ASN A 254 26.37 0.29 -0.07
C ASN A 254 26.81 -1.11 -0.50
N ASP A 255 25.96 -1.84 -1.24
CA ASP A 255 26.25 -3.18 -1.77
C ASP A 255 27.10 -3.15 -3.07
N GLY A 256 27.49 -1.94 -3.53
CA GLY A 256 28.31 -1.76 -4.73
C GLY A 256 27.63 -2.17 -6.03
N LYS A 257 26.29 -2.13 -6.07
CA LYS A 257 25.49 -2.44 -7.27
C LYS A 257 25.35 -1.25 -8.20
N ILE A 258 25.43 -0.05 -7.64
CA ILE A 258 25.44 1.24 -8.34
C ILE A 258 26.39 2.20 -7.63
N GLU A 259 26.78 3.28 -8.30
CA GLU A 259 27.49 4.40 -7.68
C GLU A 259 26.52 5.49 -7.23
N LEU A 260 26.94 6.31 -6.26
CA LEU A 260 26.14 7.44 -5.82
C LEU A 260 25.96 8.45 -6.96
N GLY A 261 24.71 8.72 -7.32
CA GLY A 261 24.34 9.58 -8.45
C GLY A 261 23.85 8.81 -9.67
N ASP A 262 24.07 7.51 -9.74
CA ASP A 262 23.52 6.67 -10.80
C ASP A 262 22.01 6.66 -10.74
N LYS A 263 21.37 6.65 -11.91
CA LYS A 263 19.92 6.54 -12.01
C LYS A 263 19.47 5.10 -11.87
N ILE A 264 18.28 4.93 -11.31
CA ILE A 264 17.58 3.64 -11.24
C ILE A 264 16.21 3.71 -11.90
N ASN A 265 15.71 2.59 -12.39
CA ASN A 265 14.29 2.41 -12.71
C ASN A 265 13.56 1.87 -11.48
N VAL A 266 12.32 2.26 -11.29
CA VAL A 266 11.45 1.72 -10.23
C VAL A 266 10.27 1.03 -10.87
N VAL A 267 10.09 -0.25 -10.56
CA VAL A 267 9.04 -1.11 -11.11
C VAL A 267 8.06 -1.49 -10.01
N VAL A 268 6.78 -1.21 -10.21
CA VAL A 268 5.79 -1.36 -9.14
C VAL A 268 4.55 -2.08 -9.64
N PRO A 269 4.16 -3.20 -9.00
CA PRO A 269 2.82 -3.78 -9.21
C PRO A 269 1.79 -2.82 -8.62
N THR A 270 0.96 -2.22 -9.48
CA THR A 270 0.23 -1.01 -9.13
C THR A 270 -1.28 -1.22 -9.13
N GLY A 271 -1.91 -0.95 -7.98
CA GLY A 271 -3.35 -0.79 -7.83
C GLY A 271 -3.71 0.66 -7.52
N ASN A 272 -3.81 1.02 -6.24
CA ASN A 272 -4.21 2.37 -5.76
C ASN A 272 -3.15 3.47 -5.94
N PHE A 273 -2.10 3.23 -6.68
CA PHE A 273 -1.03 4.19 -7.05
C PHE A 273 -0.19 4.73 -5.89
N GLY A 274 -0.44 4.34 -4.65
CA GLY A 274 0.28 4.88 -3.48
C GLY A 274 1.77 4.54 -3.50
N ASN A 275 2.10 3.29 -3.78
CA ASN A 275 3.46 2.79 -3.80
C ASN A 275 4.32 3.49 -4.89
N ILE A 276 3.88 3.49 -6.15
CA ILE A 276 4.62 4.14 -7.23
C ILE A 276 4.67 5.67 -7.07
N LEU A 277 3.62 6.30 -6.52
CA LEU A 277 3.61 7.72 -6.19
C LEU A 277 4.66 8.06 -5.13
N ALA A 278 4.88 7.19 -4.14
CA ALA A 278 5.92 7.39 -3.14
C ALA A 278 7.32 7.43 -3.78
N SER A 279 7.60 6.59 -4.78
CA SER A 279 8.85 6.67 -5.54
C SER A 279 8.95 7.96 -6.36
N TYR A 280 7.83 8.40 -6.96
CA TYR A 280 7.78 9.69 -7.65
C TYR A 280 8.07 10.86 -6.68
N TYR A 281 7.52 10.83 -5.48
CA TYR A 281 7.82 11.84 -4.46
C TYR A 281 9.28 11.78 -3.99
N ALA A 282 9.86 10.59 -3.85
CA ALA A 282 11.30 10.45 -3.61
C ALA A 282 12.14 11.10 -4.72
N SER A 283 11.72 10.99 -6.00
CA SER A 283 12.40 11.66 -7.10
C SER A 283 12.31 13.20 -7.02
N LEU A 284 11.17 13.74 -6.56
CA LEU A 284 11.03 15.17 -6.30
C LEU A 284 11.96 15.64 -5.17
N MET A 285 12.34 14.76 -4.26
CA MET A 285 13.31 15.02 -3.19
C MET A 285 14.75 14.97 -3.68
N GLY A 286 15.02 14.40 -4.86
CA GLY A 286 16.36 14.29 -5.43
C GLY A 286 16.86 12.86 -5.64
N LEU A 287 16.05 11.83 -5.34
CA LEU A 287 16.39 10.45 -5.67
C LEU A 287 16.50 10.31 -7.20
N PRO A 288 17.65 9.86 -7.75
CA PRO A 288 17.86 9.82 -9.18
C PRO A 288 17.13 8.65 -9.85
N ILE A 289 15.85 8.87 -10.20
CA ILE A 289 15.02 7.89 -10.90
C ILE A 289 14.98 8.23 -12.40
N ASN A 290 15.24 7.22 -13.23
CA ASN A 290 15.17 7.32 -14.69
C ASN A 290 13.74 7.09 -15.18
N LYS A 291 13.10 6.00 -14.79
CA LYS A 291 11.76 5.60 -15.24
C LYS A 291 10.95 4.95 -14.12
N PHE A 292 9.66 5.25 -14.10
CA PHE A 292 8.67 4.58 -13.27
C PHE A 292 7.90 3.58 -14.14
N VAL A 293 8.05 2.31 -13.88
CA VAL A 293 7.35 1.23 -14.59
C VAL A 293 6.12 0.84 -13.78
N CYS A 294 4.95 1.23 -14.28
CA CYS A 294 3.66 0.94 -13.69
C CYS A 294 3.13 -0.37 -14.27
N ALA A 295 3.19 -1.43 -13.47
CA ALA A 295 2.72 -2.74 -13.87
C ALA A 295 1.27 -2.96 -13.44
N SER A 296 0.41 -3.33 -14.38
CA SER A 296 -1.00 -3.68 -14.16
C SER A 296 -1.20 -5.18 -14.38
N ASN A 297 -2.26 -5.75 -13.79
CA ASN A 297 -2.80 -7.03 -14.21
C ASN A 297 -3.83 -6.84 -15.35
N SER A 298 -4.74 -7.80 -15.57
CA SER A 298 -5.79 -7.69 -16.58
C SER A 298 -6.73 -6.48 -16.38
N ASN A 299 -6.77 -5.91 -15.18
CA ASN A 299 -7.42 -4.63 -14.91
C ASN A 299 -6.48 -3.47 -15.25
N ASN A 300 -6.19 -3.27 -16.52
CA ASN A 300 -5.10 -2.45 -17.04
C ASN A 300 -5.43 -0.97 -17.27
N VAL A 301 -6.37 -0.41 -16.49
CA VAL A 301 -6.80 1.00 -16.62
C VAL A 301 -5.63 1.99 -16.55
N LEU A 302 -4.65 1.73 -15.68
CA LEU A 302 -3.45 2.58 -15.54
C LEU A 302 -2.52 2.48 -16.75
N THR A 303 -2.36 1.29 -17.32
CA THR A 303 -1.57 1.08 -18.55
C THR A 303 -2.14 1.90 -19.70
N ASP A 304 -3.46 1.83 -19.92
CA ASP A 304 -4.12 2.59 -20.97
C ASP A 304 -4.04 4.10 -20.71
N PHE A 305 -4.26 4.52 -19.47
CA PHE A 305 -4.11 5.93 -19.07
C PHE A 305 -2.71 6.47 -19.35
N ILE A 306 -1.66 5.75 -18.96
CA ILE A 306 -0.26 6.18 -19.20
C ILE A 306 0.01 6.31 -20.70
N LYS A 307 -0.48 5.38 -21.53
CA LYS A 307 -0.27 5.39 -22.98
C LYS A 307 -1.08 6.48 -23.69
N THR A 308 -2.33 6.71 -23.25
CA THR A 308 -3.27 7.54 -24.01
C THR A 308 -3.55 8.93 -23.42
N GLY A 309 -3.33 9.11 -22.10
CA GLY A 309 -3.78 10.30 -21.36
C GLY A 309 -5.27 10.26 -20.99
N VAL A 310 -5.98 9.19 -21.37
CA VAL A 310 -7.41 9.00 -21.08
C VAL A 310 -7.58 7.97 -19.97
N TYR A 311 -8.17 8.38 -18.86
CA TYR A 311 -8.58 7.47 -17.80
C TYR A 311 -10.05 7.11 -17.98
N ASP A 312 -10.34 5.83 -18.20
CA ASP A 312 -11.70 5.33 -18.41
C ASP A 312 -11.98 4.08 -17.55
N LYS A 313 -12.83 4.26 -16.52
CA LYS A 313 -13.26 3.15 -15.64
C LYS A 313 -14.47 2.36 -16.20
N ASN A 314 -15.07 2.79 -17.32
CA ASN A 314 -16.22 2.15 -17.95
C ASN A 314 -15.76 0.94 -18.77
N ARG A 315 -15.27 -0.09 -18.07
CA ARG A 315 -14.72 -1.32 -18.62
C ARG A 315 -15.09 -2.51 -17.77
N ASN A 316 -14.83 -3.71 -18.27
CA ASN A 316 -15.04 -4.92 -17.50
C ASN A 316 -14.07 -4.97 -16.30
N PHE A 317 -14.55 -5.50 -15.20
CA PHE A 317 -13.73 -5.85 -14.04
C PHE A 317 -13.38 -7.35 -14.10
N TYR A 318 -12.14 -7.67 -13.85
CA TYR A 318 -11.62 -9.04 -13.83
C TYR A 318 -11.15 -9.40 -12.43
N THR A 319 -11.60 -10.55 -11.93
CA THR A 319 -11.01 -11.15 -10.73
C THR A 319 -9.79 -11.95 -11.16
N THR A 320 -8.61 -11.60 -10.64
CA THR A 320 -7.33 -12.19 -11.04
C THR A 320 -6.63 -12.89 -9.87
N ILE A 321 -5.53 -13.59 -10.17
CA ILE A 321 -4.65 -14.19 -9.14
C ILE A 321 -3.79 -13.16 -8.40
N SER A 322 -3.81 -11.87 -8.81
CA SER A 322 -3.13 -10.74 -8.16
C SER A 322 -4.13 -9.71 -7.60
N PRO A 323 -4.98 -10.08 -6.63
CA PRO A 323 -6.20 -9.35 -6.26
C PRO A 323 -5.98 -7.95 -5.68
N SER A 324 -4.80 -7.64 -5.15
CA SER A 324 -4.51 -6.28 -4.65
C SER A 324 -4.39 -5.24 -5.77
N MET A 325 -4.33 -5.69 -7.04
CA MET A 325 -4.29 -4.86 -8.25
C MET A 325 -5.64 -4.86 -8.99
N ASP A 326 -6.65 -5.58 -8.51
CA ASP A 326 -7.99 -5.61 -9.09
C ASP A 326 -8.74 -4.32 -8.76
N ILE A 327 -8.53 -3.31 -9.60
CA ILE A 327 -9.12 -1.98 -9.43
C ILE A 327 -9.59 -1.39 -10.77
N LEU A 328 -10.63 -0.56 -10.71
CA LEU A 328 -11.04 0.30 -11.82
C LEU A 328 -10.80 1.78 -11.49
N VAL A 329 -10.66 2.14 -10.22
CA VAL A 329 -10.33 3.49 -9.77
C VAL A 329 -9.07 3.46 -8.93
N SER A 330 -8.03 4.16 -9.38
CA SER A 330 -6.73 4.25 -8.72
C SER A 330 -6.66 5.53 -7.91
N SER A 331 -6.87 5.42 -6.60
CA SER A 331 -7.20 6.56 -5.73
C SER A 331 -6.08 7.60 -5.57
N ASN A 332 -4.80 7.18 -5.52
CA ASN A 332 -3.70 8.13 -5.33
C ASN A 332 -3.18 8.74 -6.65
N LEU A 333 -3.69 8.32 -7.80
CA LEU A 333 -3.36 8.94 -9.08
C LEU A 333 -3.72 10.44 -9.08
N GLU A 334 -4.78 10.83 -8.37
CA GLU A 334 -5.18 12.21 -8.17
C GLU A 334 -4.03 13.10 -7.67
N ARG A 335 -3.17 12.59 -6.76
CA ARG A 335 -2.01 13.32 -6.25
C ARG A 335 -0.95 13.55 -7.33
N LEU A 336 -0.73 12.56 -8.21
CA LEU A 336 0.16 12.73 -9.35
C LEU A 336 -0.38 13.80 -10.30
N LEU A 337 -1.66 13.71 -10.65
CA LEU A 337 -2.32 14.66 -11.56
C LEU A 337 -2.26 16.09 -11.04
N TYR A 338 -2.50 16.28 -9.74
CA TYR A 338 -2.35 17.58 -9.09
C TYR A 338 -0.93 18.14 -9.26
N LYS A 339 0.10 17.33 -9.01
CA LYS A 339 1.50 17.77 -9.21
C LYS A 339 1.82 18.07 -10.67
N LEU A 340 1.37 17.25 -11.60
CA LEU A 340 1.64 17.41 -13.04
C LEU A 340 0.86 18.57 -13.67
N SER A 341 -0.28 18.97 -13.09
CA SER A 341 -1.02 20.18 -13.50
C SER A 341 -0.43 21.48 -12.97
N GLY A 342 0.73 21.44 -12.29
CA GLY A 342 1.34 22.62 -11.65
C GLY A 342 0.62 23.03 -10.36
N ASP A 343 0.18 22.06 -9.57
CA ASP A 343 -0.57 22.23 -8.33
C ASP A 343 -1.93 22.96 -8.52
N ASN A 344 -2.57 22.70 -9.65
CA ASN A 344 -3.85 23.32 -10.02
C ASN A 344 -5.04 22.50 -9.49
N ASP A 345 -5.65 22.99 -8.42
CA ASP A 345 -6.79 22.34 -7.76
C ASP A 345 -8.08 22.40 -8.60
N GLU A 346 -8.30 23.45 -9.40
CA GLU A 346 -9.48 23.56 -10.26
C GLU A 346 -9.45 22.52 -11.38
N VAL A 347 -8.30 22.35 -12.02
CA VAL A 347 -8.10 21.35 -13.07
C VAL A 347 -8.25 19.95 -12.50
N THR A 348 -7.60 19.66 -11.36
CA THR A 348 -7.69 18.35 -10.69
C THR A 348 -9.12 18.03 -10.27
N ARG A 349 -9.83 18.97 -9.67
CA ARG A 349 -11.25 18.83 -9.33
C ARG A 349 -12.12 18.57 -10.56
N GLY A 350 -11.83 19.22 -11.69
CA GLY A 350 -12.51 18.98 -12.95
C GLY A 350 -12.37 17.52 -13.40
N TRP A 351 -11.16 16.95 -13.40
CA TRP A 351 -10.92 15.54 -13.74
C TRP A 351 -11.62 14.57 -12.77
N MET A 352 -11.56 14.84 -11.46
CA MET A 352 -12.22 13.97 -10.46
C MET A 352 -13.73 14.02 -10.56
N ASN A 353 -14.32 15.17 -10.88
CA ASN A 353 -15.75 15.30 -11.12
C ASN A 353 -16.17 14.54 -12.40
N ALA A 354 -15.40 14.64 -13.49
CA ALA A 354 -15.66 13.89 -14.71
C ALA A 354 -15.57 12.37 -14.48
N LEU A 355 -14.56 11.92 -13.72
CA LEU A 355 -14.45 10.51 -13.32
C LEU A 355 -15.67 10.03 -12.53
N LYS A 356 -16.22 10.88 -11.67
CA LYS A 356 -17.41 10.56 -10.86
C LYS A 356 -18.68 10.53 -11.68
N SER A 357 -18.89 11.51 -12.56
CA SER A 357 -20.15 11.69 -13.32
C SER A 357 -20.19 10.88 -14.62
N GLU A 358 -19.07 10.80 -15.35
CA GLU A 358 -18.98 10.19 -16.69
C GLU A 358 -18.19 8.88 -16.69
N GLY A 359 -17.44 8.61 -15.62
CA GLY A 359 -16.56 7.44 -15.50
C GLY A 359 -15.22 7.59 -16.23
N LYS A 360 -14.93 8.76 -16.81
CA LYS A 360 -13.72 9.02 -17.58
C LYS A 360 -13.29 10.47 -17.52
N TYR A 361 -12.01 10.71 -17.78
CA TYR A 361 -11.44 12.03 -18.06
C TYR A 361 -10.23 11.90 -19.01
N GLU A 362 -9.85 13.00 -19.60
CA GLU A 362 -8.64 13.14 -20.40
C GLU A 362 -7.78 14.28 -19.84
N VAL A 363 -6.46 14.03 -19.73
CA VAL A 363 -5.51 15.06 -19.29
C VAL A 363 -5.04 15.90 -20.47
N SER A 364 -4.53 17.11 -20.19
CA SER A 364 -3.96 17.98 -21.23
C SER A 364 -2.72 17.34 -21.89
N ASP A 365 -2.41 17.79 -23.12
CA ASP A 365 -1.25 17.30 -23.86
C ASP A 365 0.07 17.52 -23.10
N ASP A 366 0.22 18.63 -22.37
CA ASP A 366 1.39 18.90 -21.54
C ASP A 366 1.54 17.87 -20.40
N VAL A 367 0.46 17.56 -19.70
CA VAL A 367 0.47 16.55 -18.64
C VAL A 367 0.75 15.16 -19.22
N LYS A 368 0.14 14.83 -20.37
CA LYS A 368 0.39 13.57 -21.08
C LYS A 368 1.85 13.44 -21.51
N ALA A 369 2.46 14.52 -22.01
CA ALA A 369 3.88 14.51 -22.40
C ALA A 369 4.79 14.16 -21.20
N VAL A 370 4.55 14.75 -20.02
CA VAL A 370 5.32 14.46 -18.81
C VAL A 370 5.07 13.02 -18.33
N ILE A 371 3.83 12.52 -18.42
CA ILE A 371 3.53 11.13 -18.08
C ILE A 371 4.34 10.18 -18.98
N ASN A 372 4.32 10.38 -20.29
CA ASN A 372 5.05 9.55 -21.26
C ASN A 372 6.58 9.62 -21.09
N GLU A 373 7.10 10.80 -20.71
CA GLU A 373 8.53 10.96 -20.41
C GLU A 373 8.94 10.13 -19.18
N LYS A 374 8.14 10.18 -18.11
CA LYS A 374 8.54 9.64 -16.79
C LYS A 374 8.05 8.21 -16.53
N PHE A 375 6.89 7.86 -17.06
CA PHE A 375 6.23 6.59 -16.78
C PHE A 375 6.21 5.67 -18.00
N TYR A 376 6.29 4.38 -17.74
CA TYR A 376 5.96 3.32 -18.68
C TYR A 376 4.80 2.51 -18.10
N GLY A 377 3.79 2.20 -18.89
CA GLY A 377 2.64 1.37 -18.52
C GLY A 377 2.63 0.07 -19.30
N GLY A 378 2.62 -1.05 -18.60
CA GLY A 378 2.46 -2.40 -19.16
C GLY A 378 1.50 -3.22 -18.33
N PHE A 379 1.07 -4.38 -18.86
CA PHE A 379 0.21 -5.30 -18.12
C PHE A 379 0.59 -6.76 -18.38
N CYS A 380 0.22 -7.61 -17.42
CA CYS A 380 0.43 -9.04 -17.46
C CYS A 380 -0.87 -9.76 -17.05
N ASP A 381 -1.32 -10.73 -17.83
CA ASP A 381 -2.46 -11.56 -17.49
C ASP A 381 -2.06 -12.72 -16.56
N ASP A 382 -3.05 -13.47 -16.06
CA ASP A 382 -2.82 -14.55 -15.10
C ASP A 382 -1.91 -15.64 -15.67
N LYS A 383 -2.09 -16.02 -16.93
CA LYS A 383 -1.28 -17.04 -17.59
C LYS A 383 0.20 -16.65 -17.66
N ASN A 384 0.48 -15.40 -18.05
CA ASN A 384 1.86 -14.89 -18.11
C ASN A 384 2.42 -14.65 -16.70
N THR A 385 1.57 -14.35 -15.73
CA THR A 385 1.94 -14.24 -14.31
C THR A 385 2.44 -15.59 -13.78
N GLU A 386 1.68 -16.68 -14.01
CA GLU A 386 2.08 -18.03 -13.63
C GLU A 386 3.38 -18.46 -14.34
N ALA A 387 3.50 -18.19 -15.64
CA ALA A 387 4.73 -18.47 -16.39
C ALA A 387 5.95 -17.74 -15.80
N THR A 388 5.77 -16.48 -15.38
CA THR A 388 6.86 -15.70 -14.77
C THR A 388 7.26 -16.22 -13.39
N ILE A 389 6.30 -16.67 -12.55
CA ILE A 389 6.61 -17.36 -11.29
C ILE A 389 7.45 -18.61 -11.56
N HIS A 390 7.02 -19.41 -12.53
CA HIS A 390 7.72 -20.64 -12.93
C HIS A 390 9.16 -20.34 -13.38
N GLU A 391 9.33 -19.38 -14.30
CA GLU A 391 10.64 -18.98 -14.81
C GLU A 391 11.59 -18.51 -13.69
N MET A 392 11.11 -17.65 -12.78
CA MET A 392 11.91 -17.15 -11.66
C MET A 392 12.35 -18.29 -10.73
N PHE A 393 11.45 -19.22 -10.45
CA PHE A 393 11.77 -20.36 -9.60
C PHE A 393 12.74 -21.33 -10.28
N GLU A 394 12.58 -21.61 -11.58
CA GLU A 394 13.47 -22.53 -12.32
C GLU A 394 14.86 -21.95 -12.49
N GLN A 395 14.98 -20.66 -12.86
CA GLN A 395 16.27 -20.06 -13.19
C GLN A 395 17.08 -19.61 -11.97
N ASP A 396 16.43 -19.08 -10.93
CA ASP A 396 17.13 -18.47 -9.79
C ASP A 396 16.66 -19.00 -8.41
N LYS A 397 15.76 -19.99 -8.41
CA LYS A 397 15.12 -20.52 -7.20
C LYS A 397 14.46 -19.45 -6.32
N TYR A 398 14.19 -18.28 -6.89
CA TYR A 398 13.47 -17.22 -6.21
C TYR A 398 11.96 -17.44 -6.31
N LEU A 399 11.31 -17.61 -5.16
CA LEU A 399 9.88 -17.78 -5.08
C LEU A 399 9.22 -16.40 -4.91
N CYS A 400 8.54 -15.90 -5.94
CA CYS A 400 7.81 -14.64 -5.90
C CYS A 400 6.29 -14.85 -5.82
N ASP A 401 5.61 -13.85 -5.27
CA ASP A 401 4.14 -13.80 -5.29
C ASP A 401 3.61 -13.34 -6.65
N THR A 402 2.30 -13.49 -6.85
CA THR A 402 1.62 -13.16 -8.10
C THR A 402 1.74 -11.68 -8.50
N HIS A 403 1.73 -10.75 -7.54
CA HIS A 403 1.89 -9.31 -7.82
C HIS A 403 3.33 -8.98 -8.26
N THR A 404 4.32 -9.55 -7.57
CA THR A 404 5.73 -9.41 -7.93
C THR A 404 6.00 -9.97 -9.32
N ALA A 405 5.39 -11.11 -9.66
CA ALA A 405 5.51 -11.71 -10.98
C ALA A 405 4.94 -10.81 -12.09
N VAL A 406 3.79 -10.16 -11.86
CA VAL A 406 3.27 -9.13 -12.79
C VAL A 406 4.29 -8.02 -13.01
N ALA A 407 4.92 -7.52 -11.94
CA ALA A 407 5.93 -6.46 -12.05
C ALA A 407 7.16 -6.91 -12.83
N ILE A 408 7.68 -8.11 -12.57
CA ILE A 408 8.83 -8.71 -13.29
C ILE A 408 8.49 -8.87 -14.77
N ASN A 409 7.32 -9.40 -15.11
CA ASN A 409 6.90 -9.59 -16.50
C ASN A 409 6.81 -8.26 -17.25
N VAL A 410 6.19 -7.25 -16.66
CA VAL A 410 6.09 -5.90 -17.26
C VAL A 410 7.46 -5.24 -17.38
N TYR A 411 8.38 -5.49 -16.45
CA TYR A 411 9.77 -5.03 -16.59
C TYR A 411 10.48 -5.69 -17.76
N LYS A 412 10.29 -7.00 -17.99
CA LYS A 412 10.80 -7.68 -19.20
C LYS A 412 10.28 -7.01 -20.47
N GLN A 413 8.97 -6.74 -20.55
CA GLN A 413 8.37 -6.02 -21.69
C GLN A 413 9.04 -4.66 -21.91
N TYR A 414 9.23 -3.89 -20.82
CA TYR A 414 9.88 -2.58 -20.88
C TYR A 414 11.31 -2.66 -21.43
N VAL A 415 12.12 -3.60 -20.95
CA VAL A 415 13.50 -3.80 -21.41
C VAL A 415 13.54 -4.24 -22.87
N GLU A 416 12.66 -5.15 -23.28
CA GLU A 416 12.55 -5.61 -24.67
C GLU A 416 12.15 -4.48 -25.63
N GLU A 417 11.20 -3.64 -25.24
CA GLU A 417 10.72 -2.54 -26.06
C GLU A 417 11.72 -1.38 -26.17
N THR A 418 12.46 -1.10 -25.11
CA THR A 418 13.29 0.13 -25.01
C THR A 418 14.79 -0.11 -25.13
N GLY A 419 15.25 -1.33 -24.80
CA GLY A 419 16.67 -1.63 -24.67
C GLY A 419 17.34 -0.96 -23.47
N ASP A 420 16.56 -0.38 -22.53
CA ASP A 420 17.09 0.30 -21.34
C ASP A 420 17.78 -0.67 -20.39
N LYS A 421 19.03 -0.37 -20.04
CA LYS A 421 19.87 -1.18 -19.14
C LYS A 421 20.09 -0.53 -17.77
N THR A 422 19.36 0.54 -17.49
CA THR A 422 19.43 1.21 -16.18
C THR A 422 19.05 0.22 -15.07
N PRO A 423 19.84 0.09 -13.99
CA PRO A 423 19.50 -0.78 -12.89
C PRO A 423 18.09 -0.53 -12.36
N SER A 424 17.35 -1.59 -12.07
CA SER A 424 15.98 -1.49 -11.60
C SER A 424 15.84 -1.87 -10.13
N VAL A 425 14.85 -1.28 -9.46
CA VAL A 425 14.30 -1.73 -8.17
C VAL A 425 12.88 -2.20 -8.42
N ILE A 426 12.62 -3.47 -8.21
CA ILE A 426 11.31 -4.09 -8.40
C ILE A 426 10.66 -4.29 -7.02
N ALA A 427 9.53 -3.63 -6.78
CA ALA A 427 8.81 -3.77 -5.53
C ALA A 427 8.12 -5.14 -5.42
N SER A 428 8.57 -5.96 -4.47
CA SER A 428 7.93 -7.21 -4.08
C SER A 428 6.99 -6.95 -2.91
N THR A 429 5.68 -7.07 -3.16
CA THR A 429 4.65 -6.48 -2.31
C THR A 429 3.94 -7.45 -1.38
N ALA A 430 4.14 -8.75 -1.54
CA ALA A 430 3.57 -9.77 -0.68
C ALA A 430 4.44 -11.04 -0.61
N SER A 431 4.30 -11.80 0.46
CA SER A 431 4.89 -13.12 0.55
C SER A 431 4.18 -14.09 -0.41
N PRO A 432 4.92 -14.95 -1.13
CA PRO A 432 4.32 -15.97 -2.00
C PRO A 432 3.36 -16.91 -1.27
N TYR A 433 3.59 -17.15 -0.01
CA TYR A 433 2.74 -18.01 0.82
C TYR A 433 1.33 -17.44 1.10
N LYS A 434 1.08 -16.17 0.81
CA LYS A 434 -0.28 -15.59 0.88
C LYS A 434 -1.15 -15.98 -0.33
N PHE A 435 -0.52 -16.41 -1.38
CA PHE A 435 -1.13 -16.81 -2.65
C PHE A 435 -0.72 -18.23 -3.02
N SER A 436 -0.61 -19.10 -2.00
CA SER A 436 -0.03 -20.44 -2.09
C SER A 436 -0.62 -21.28 -3.21
N LYS A 437 -1.94 -21.19 -3.47
CA LYS A 437 -2.58 -21.91 -4.55
C LYS A 437 -1.97 -21.55 -5.91
N ALA A 438 -2.04 -20.29 -6.30
CA ALA A 438 -1.56 -19.82 -7.59
C ALA A 438 -0.04 -20.02 -7.75
N VAL A 439 0.71 -19.80 -6.65
CA VAL A 439 2.17 -19.99 -6.67
C VAL A 439 2.53 -21.46 -6.82
N LEU A 440 1.84 -22.38 -6.11
CA LEU A 440 2.07 -23.82 -6.21
C LEU A 440 1.69 -24.34 -7.59
N GLU A 441 0.54 -23.90 -8.16
CA GLU A 441 0.13 -24.24 -9.54
C GLU A 441 1.19 -23.79 -10.57
N ALA A 442 1.80 -22.63 -10.35
CA ALA A 442 2.85 -22.13 -11.23
C ALA A 442 4.18 -22.90 -11.10
N VAL A 443 4.61 -23.23 -9.87
CA VAL A 443 5.87 -23.97 -9.64
C VAL A 443 5.75 -25.43 -10.03
N GLU A 444 4.62 -26.06 -9.76
CA GLU A 444 4.33 -27.47 -10.05
C GLU A 444 3.03 -27.63 -10.87
N PRO A 445 3.04 -27.30 -12.17
CA PRO A 445 1.82 -27.23 -13.00
C PRO A 445 1.03 -28.55 -13.11
N ASN A 446 1.66 -29.69 -12.80
CA ASN A 446 1.05 -31.02 -12.89
C ASN A 446 0.76 -31.65 -11.52
N ALA A 447 1.00 -30.92 -10.42
CA ALA A 447 0.77 -31.44 -9.09
C ALA A 447 -0.73 -31.49 -8.76
N THR A 448 -1.12 -32.52 -7.98
CA THR A 448 -2.45 -32.52 -7.37
C THR A 448 -2.43 -31.59 -6.17
N LEU A 449 -3.26 -30.56 -6.22
CA LEU A 449 -3.33 -29.57 -5.15
C LEU A 449 -3.93 -30.20 -3.86
N PRO A 450 -3.38 -29.87 -2.69
CA PRO A 450 -4.02 -30.17 -1.42
C PRO A 450 -5.41 -29.51 -1.29
N GLU A 451 -6.26 -30.07 -0.42
CA GLU A 451 -7.64 -29.56 -0.26
C GLU A 451 -7.73 -28.19 0.43
N THR A 452 -6.80 -27.89 1.34
CA THR A 452 -6.83 -26.63 2.10
C THR A 452 -5.68 -25.72 1.74
N GLU A 453 -5.89 -24.39 1.80
CA GLU A 453 -4.81 -23.41 1.60
C GLU A 453 -3.64 -23.60 2.57
N PHE A 454 -3.91 -24.07 3.79
CA PHE A 454 -2.85 -24.34 4.77
C PHE A 454 -1.98 -25.53 4.36
N ASP A 455 -2.58 -26.56 3.81
CA ASP A 455 -1.83 -27.72 3.29
C ASP A 455 -1.07 -27.36 2.01
N MET A 456 -1.59 -26.39 1.22
CA MET A 456 -0.86 -25.80 0.08
C MET A 456 0.38 -25.02 0.52
N VAL A 457 0.33 -24.33 1.68
CA VAL A 457 1.53 -23.69 2.28
C VAL A 457 2.59 -24.73 2.60
N ASP A 458 2.18 -25.83 3.26
CA ASP A 458 3.10 -26.91 3.63
C ASP A 458 3.71 -27.59 2.37
N GLU A 459 2.91 -27.82 1.34
CA GLU A 459 3.40 -28.41 0.08
C GLU A 459 4.30 -27.43 -0.70
N LEU A 460 3.95 -26.15 -0.76
CA LEU A 460 4.78 -25.12 -1.39
C LEU A 460 6.15 -25.00 -0.71
N HIS A 461 6.18 -25.06 0.64
CA HIS A 461 7.43 -25.11 1.38
C HIS A 461 8.27 -26.33 1.02
N LYS A 462 7.65 -27.52 0.96
CA LYS A 462 8.33 -28.76 0.62
C LYS A 462 8.93 -28.73 -0.80
N VAL A 463 8.21 -28.18 -1.77
CA VAL A 463 8.64 -28.08 -3.17
C VAL A 463 9.72 -27.03 -3.34
N SER A 464 9.54 -25.85 -2.74
CA SER A 464 10.42 -24.70 -2.96
C SER A 464 11.64 -24.68 -2.03
N GLY A 465 11.55 -25.25 -0.84
CA GLY A 465 12.53 -25.10 0.22
C GLY A 465 12.58 -23.69 0.83
N ALA A 466 11.74 -22.75 0.35
CA ALA A 466 11.68 -21.40 0.89
C ALA A 466 11.03 -21.40 2.28
N GLU A 467 11.55 -20.58 3.19
CA GLU A 467 11.00 -20.52 4.55
C GLU A 467 9.60 -19.90 4.58
N VAL A 468 8.68 -20.53 5.31
CA VAL A 468 7.35 -19.98 5.55
C VAL A 468 7.47 -18.87 6.62
N PRO A 469 7.08 -17.62 6.32
CA PRO A 469 7.12 -16.56 7.33
C PRO A 469 6.37 -16.94 8.61
N ALA A 470 6.98 -16.70 9.77
CA ALA A 470 6.43 -17.09 11.06
C ALA A 470 4.96 -16.67 11.30
N PRO A 471 4.49 -15.49 10.87
CA PRO A 471 3.08 -15.10 10.97
C PRO A 471 2.12 -16.03 10.21
N LEU A 472 2.56 -16.65 9.11
CA LEU A 472 1.76 -17.59 8.31
C LEU A 472 1.91 -19.05 8.80
N ALA A 473 3.13 -19.47 9.16
CA ALA A 473 3.40 -20.81 9.65
C ALA A 473 2.55 -21.17 10.90
N ASN A 474 2.38 -20.20 11.79
CA ASN A 474 1.62 -20.40 13.04
C ASN A 474 0.11 -20.20 12.88
N LEU A 475 -0.36 -19.75 11.72
CA LEU A 475 -1.74 -19.35 11.53
C LEU A 475 -2.72 -20.53 11.61
N LYS A 476 -2.36 -21.69 11.06
CA LYS A 476 -3.18 -22.92 11.06
C LYS A 476 -3.65 -23.32 12.46
N ASN A 477 -2.82 -23.06 13.49
CA ASN A 477 -3.06 -23.47 14.86
C ASN A 477 -3.80 -22.41 15.70
N LYS A 478 -4.07 -21.21 15.16
CA LYS A 478 -4.77 -20.16 15.89
C LYS A 478 -6.27 -20.40 15.92
N THR A 479 -6.88 -20.17 17.08
CA THR A 479 -8.34 -20.24 17.25
C THR A 479 -8.98 -18.94 16.81
N ALA A 480 -10.04 -19.01 15.99
CA ALA A 480 -10.81 -17.84 15.60
C ALA A 480 -11.43 -17.17 16.84
N ARG A 481 -11.21 -15.88 16.97
CA ARG A 481 -11.73 -15.02 18.05
C ARG A 481 -13.01 -14.31 17.60
N PHE A 482 -13.13 -14.02 16.31
CA PHE A 482 -14.27 -13.32 15.73
C PHE A 482 -15.05 -14.25 14.80
N SER A 483 -16.37 -14.24 14.95
CA SER A 483 -17.31 -15.01 14.12
C SER A 483 -18.57 -14.22 13.80
N ASP A 484 -18.59 -12.92 14.11
CA ASP A 484 -19.75 -12.07 13.92
C ASP A 484 -20.09 -11.92 12.46
N VAL A 485 -21.39 -11.96 12.15
CA VAL A 485 -21.95 -11.74 10.82
C VAL A 485 -23.11 -10.78 10.95
N THR A 486 -23.16 -9.75 10.09
CA THR A 486 -24.25 -8.77 10.08
C THR A 486 -24.83 -8.58 8.67
N GLU A 487 -26.05 -8.06 8.61
CA GLU A 487 -26.62 -7.53 7.36
C GLU A 487 -26.02 -6.16 7.05
N VAL A 488 -25.98 -5.78 5.77
CA VAL A 488 -25.44 -4.47 5.34
C VAL A 488 -26.16 -3.31 6.03
N ASN A 489 -27.47 -3.42 6.21
CA ASN A 489 -28.28 -2.37 6.84
C ASN A 489 -28.05 -2.25 8.36
N ASP A 490 -27.48 -3.26 9.00
CA ASP A 490 -27.22 -3.29 10.45
C ASP A 490 -25.77 -2.97 10.80
N MET A 491 -24.91 -2.67 9.84
CA MET A 491 -23.52 -2.34 10.05
C MET A 491 -23.33 -1.16 11.02
N GLU A 492 -24.21 -0.13 10.97
CA GLU A 492 -24.17 1.03 11.87
C GLU A 492 -24.40 0.60 13.32
N ASN A 493 -25.42 -0.20 13.57
CA ASN A 493 -25.75 -0.73 14.91
C ASN A 493 -24.60 -1.59 15.44
N TYR A 494 -23.99 -2.42 14.57
CA TYR A 494 -22.82 -3.21 14.95
C TYR A 494 -21.64 -2.31 15.39
N VAL A 495 -21.35 -1.24 14.63
CA VAL A 495 -20.28 -0.30 15.00
C VAL A 495 -20.55 0.34 16.34
N LEU A 496 -21.75 0.90 16.56
CA LEU A 496 -22.09 1.54 17.84
C LEU A 496 -21.98 0.56 19.01
N GLY A 497 -22.53 -0.64 18.89
CA GLY A 497 -22.41 -1.69 19.89
C GLY A 497 -20.95 -2.12 20.16
N ALA A 498 -20.14 -2.27 19.11
CA ALA A 498 -18.71 -2.58 19.24
C ALA A 498 -17.91 -1.48 19.94
N LEU A 499 -18.37 -0.24 19.86
CA LEU A 499 -17.79 0.91 20.55
C LEU A 499 -18.30 1.10 21.98
N GLY A 500 -19.38 0.39 22.37
CA GLY A 500 -20.06 0.56 23.64
C GLY A 500 -20.94 1.82 23.70
N ILE A 501 -21.51 2.21 22.57
CA ILE A 501 -22.39 3.39 22.42
C ILE A 501 -23.81 2.86 22.14
N ASP A 502 -24.78 3.32 22.94
CA ASP A 502 -26.21 2.98 22.81
C ASP A 502 -26.92 3.81 21.71
#